data_5b9d5f3899d812616506229112395396
#
_entry.id   5b9d5f3899d812616506229112395396
#
_cell.length_a   1.000
_cell.length_b   1.000
_cell.length_c   1.000
_cell.angle_alpha   90.00
_cell.angle_beta   90.00
_cell.angle_gamma   90.00
#
_symmetry.space_group_name_H-M   'P 1'
#
loop_
_entity.id
_entity.type
_entity.pdbx_description
1 polymer ?
#
loop_
_entity_poly.entity_id
_entity_poly.type
_entity_poly.pdbx_seq_one_letter_code
_entity_poly.pdbx_strand_id
1 'polypeptide(L)'
;MLSPVVTPDHIVLVVDDDRRICEALIDLLSTYDLHVVTFGSAAEYNAYPKPDVPACLLLDVELPDVNGLDLLAQTGERPHPHVVFITGHGDIPTSVRAIKGGAVDFLTKPLNEADLIRAIHDAIAKDRIAMREMADLAALRRRLSSLTPREREVLPLVVSGLLNKQVAGELGISEITVQIHRGRIMKKMGAGSLAELVRMAATLEIPLSRGR
;
A
#
# COMPACT_ATOMS: atom_id res chain seq x y z
N MET A 1 -8.86 -34.59 12.75
CA MET A 1 -7.99 -33.44 13.11
C MET A 1 -7.80 -32.63 11.85
N LEU A 2 -8.42 -31.45 11.76
CA LEU A 2 -8.19 -30.53 10.65
C LEU A 2 -6.79 -29.94 10.85
N SER A 3 -5.88 -30.17 9.91
CA SER A 3 -4.58 -29.50 9.88
C SER A 3 -4.83 -27.98 9.89
N PRO A 4 -4.04 -27.18 10.63
CA PRO A 4 -4.17 -25.74 10.57
C PRO A 4 -3.99 -25.30 9.10
N VAL A 5 -4.93 -24.52 8.60
CA VAL A 5 -4.80 -23.84 7.31
C VAL A 5 -3.63 -22.87 7.49
N VAL A 6 -2.46 -23.28 7.00
CA VAL A 6 -1.29 -22.40 6.98
C VAL A 6 -1.62 -21.33 5.93
N THR A 7 -1.98 -20.14 6.37
CA THR A 7 -2.07 -18.99 5.47
C THR A 7 -0.65 -18.72 4.95
N PRO A 8 -0.45 -18.66 3.64
CA PRO A 8 0.88 -18.40 3.09
C PRO A 8 1.34 -16.99 3.49
N ASP A 9 2.64 -16.83 3.74
CA ASP A 9 3.24 -15.54 4.08
C ASP A 9 3.19 -14.52 2.93
N HIS A 10 2.93 -14.99 1.73
CA HIS A 10 2.80 -14.21 0.49
C HIS A 10 2.10 -15.05 -0.59
N ILE A 11 1.64 -14.40 -1.66
CA ILE A 11 0.92 -15.06 -2.75
C ILE A 11 1.32 -14.46 -4.11
N VAL A 12 1.36 -15.31 -5.13
CA VAL A 12 1.51 -14.90 -6.53
C VAL A 12 0.17 -15.08 -7.23
N LEU A 13 -0.37 -14.01 -7.78
CA LEU A 13 -1.59 -14.00 -8.58
C LEU A 13 -1.18 -13.93 -10.04
N VAL A 14 -1.69 -14.80 -10.89
CA VAL A 14 -1.38 -14.85 -12.32
C VAL A 14 -2.65 -14.60 -13.10
N VAL A 15 -2.61 -13.62 -14.01
CA VAL A 15 -3.71 -13.36 -14.94
C VAL A 15 -3.19 -13.54 -16.35
N ASP A 16 -3.58 -14.64 -16.98
CA ASP A 16 -3.18 -15.03 -18.35
C ASP A 16 -4.27 -15.93 -18.91
N ASP A 17 -4.72 -15.72 -20.14
CA ASP A 17 -5.76 -16.52 -20.78
C ASP A 17 -5.26 -17.85 -21.36
N ASP A 18 -3.94 -18.01 -21.51
CA ASP A 18 -3.35 -19.31 -21.89
C ASP A 18 -3.18 -20.22 -20.67
N ARG A 19 -4.09 -21.19 -20.55
CA ARG A 19 -4.07 -22.20 -19.46
C ARG A 19 -2.75 -22.95 -19.35
N ARG A 20 -2.03 -23.16 -20.47
CA ARG A 20 -0.75 -23.88 -20.46
C ARG A 20 0.35 -23.04 -19.81
N ILE A 21 0.30 -21.73 -19.99
CA ILE A 21 1.21 -20.81 -19.30
C ILE A 21 0.88 -20.80 -17.80
N CYS A 22 -0.39 -20.72 -17.44
CA CYS A 22 -0.82 -20.80 -16.04
C CYS A 22 -0.34 -22.10 -15.37
N GLU A 23 -0.55 -23.25 -16.00
CA GLU A 23 -0.11 -24.56 -15.49
C GLU A 23 1.42 -24.62 -15.33
N ALA A 24 2.17 -24.18 -16.35
CA ALA A 24 3.64 -24.15 -16.29
C ALA A 24 4.16 -23.21 -15.18
N LEU A 25 3.50 -22.07 -14.96
CA LEU A 25 3.85 -21.15 -13.88
C LEU A 25 3.53 -21.75 -12.50
N ILE A 26 2.40 -22.45 -12.32
CA ILE A 26 2.09 -23.17 -11.08
C ILE A 26 3.19 -24.19 -10.78
N ASP A 27 3.54 -25.03 -11.76
CA ASP A 27 4.55 -26.07 -11.59
C ASP A 27 5.92 -25.48 -11.24
N LEU A 28 6.35 -24.46 -11.97
CA LEU A 28 7.63 -23.80 -11.74
C LEU A 28 7.66 -23.13 -10.36
N LEU A 29 6.69 -22.26 -10.06
CA LEU A 29 6.71 -21.44 -8.86
C LEU A 29 6.51 -22.26 -7.58
N SER A 30 5.81 -23.41 -7.66
CA SER A 30 5.69 -24.33 -6.54
C SER A 30 7.04 -24.94 -6.12
N THR A 31 8.02 -25.06 -7.03
CA THR A 31 9.38 -25.51 -6.69
C THR A 31 10.15 -24.51 -5.83
N TYR A 32 9.68 -23.25 -5.77
CA TYR A 32 10.23 -22.14 -4.95
C TYR A 32 9.37 -21.85 -3.71
N ASP A 33 8.48 -22.77 -3.31
CA ASP A 33 7.54 -22.59 -2.19
C ASP A 33 6.62 -21.34 -2.34
N LEU A 34 6.37 -20.90 -3.58
CA LEU A 34 5.49 -19.80 -3.88
C LEU A 34 4.05 -20.31 -4.05
N HIS A 35 3.12 -19.74 -3.29
CA HIS A 35 1.70 -20.05 -3.45
C HIS A 35 1.11 -19.28 -4.63
N VAL A 36 0.53 -19.99 -5.60
CA VAL A 36 0.04 -19.42 -6.86
C VAL A 36 -1.47 -19.58 -6.98
N VAL A 37 -2.15 -18.51 -7.41
CA VAL A 37 -3.55 -18.53 -7.83
C VAL A 37 -3.63 -17.95 -9.25
N THR A 38 -4.31 -18.62 -10.15
CA THR A 38 -4.40 -18.24 -11.57
C THR A 38 -5.82 -17.84 -11.96
N PHE A 39 -5.92 -16.92 -12.91
CA PHE A 39 -7.16 -16.38 -13.47
C PHE A 39 -7.04 -16.32 -14.99
N GLY A 40 -8.10 -16.71 -15.71
CA GLY A 40 -8.15 -16.67 -17.18
C GLY A 40 -8.57 -15.30 -17.75
N SER A 41 -8.92 -14.32 -16.89
CA SER A 41 -9.38 -13.00 -17.34
C SER A 41 -9.22 -11.96 -16.22
N ALA A 42 -9.21 -10.69 -16.59
CA ALA A 42 -9.25 -9.58 -15.63
C ALA A 42 -10.56 -9.57 -14.82
N ALA A 43 -11.67 -10.01 -15.42
CA ALA A 43 -12.95 -10.10 -14.72
C ALA A 43 -12.90 -11.11 -13.55
N GLU A 44 -12.30 -12.28 -13.76
CA GLU A 44 -12.10 -13.27 -12.69
C GLU A 44 -11.19 -12.73 -11.59
N TYR A 45 -10.07 -12.10 -11.95
CA TYR A 45 -9.17 -11.46 -10.99
C TYR A 45 -9.87 -10.36 -10.19
N ASN A 46 -10.67 -9.51 -10.83
CA ASN A 46 -11.39 -8.43 -10.14
C ASN A 46 -12.46 -8.94 -9.17
N ALA A 47 -13.04 -10.12 -9.43
CA ALA A 47 -13.98 -10.78 -8.53
C ALA A 47 -13.30 -11.45 -7.33
N TYR A 48 -11.98 -11.69 -7.40
CA TYR A 48 -11.22 -12.30 -6.33
C TYR A 48 -10.99 -11.30 -5.19
N PRO A 49 -11.19 -11.70 -3.92
CA PRO A 49 -10.94 -10.82 -2.79
C PRO A 49 -9.44 -10.48 -2.71
N LYS A 50 -9.14 -9.21 -2.47
CA LYS A 50 -7.75 -8.77 -2.30
C LYS A 50 -7.09 -9.52 -1.14
N PRO A 51 -5.88 -10.06 -1.32
CA PRO A 51 -5.19 -10.81 -0.28
C PRO A 51 -4.76 -9.90 0.87
N ASP A 52 -4.86 -10.41 2.10
CA ASP A 52 -4.36 -9.71 3.32
C ASP A 52 -2.85 -9.97 3.57
N VAL A 53 -2.17 -10.58 2.61
CA VAL A 53 -0.74 -10.91 2.64
C VAL A 53 -0.03 -10.25 1.46
N PRO A 54 1.30 -9.99 1.57
CA PRO A 54 2.07 -9.47 0.45
C PRO A 54 1.89 -10.30 -0.81
N ALA A 55 1.68 -9.64 -1.93
CA ALA A 55 1.36 -10.32 -3.18
C ALA A 55 2.12 -9.73 -4.38
N CYS A 56 2.37 -10.59 -5.37
CA CYS A 56 2.79 -10.21 -6.71
C CYS A 56 1.67 -10.55 -7.69
N LEU A 57 1.33 -9.62 -8.58
CA LEU A 57 0.45 -9.88 -9.72
C LEU A 57 1.30 -10.04 -10.98
N LEU A 58 1.38 -11.27 -11.50
CA LEU A 58 1.87 -11.53 -12.86
C LEU A 58 0.71 -11.31 -13.83
N LEU A 59 0.84 -10.33 -14.70
CA LEU A 59 -0.27 -9.87 -15.54
C LEU A 59 0.13 -9.91 -17.01
N ASP A 60 -0.61 -10.68 -17.81
CA ASP A 60 -0.46 -10.56 -19.27
C ASP A 60 -0.97 -9.19 -19.75
N VAL A 61 -0.25 -8.61 -20.69
CA VAL A 61 -0.65 -7.36 -21.34
C VAL A 61 -1.87 -7.58 -22.23
N GLU A 62 -1.92 -8.73 -22.93
CA GLU A 62 -2.96 -9.05 -23.91
C GLU A 62 -3.98 -10.03 -23.30
N LEU A 63 -4.99 -9.50 -22.61
CA LEU A 63 -6.11 -10.29 -22.10
C LEU A 63 -7.33 -10.17 -23.02
N PRO A 64 -8.23 -11.18 -23.04
CA PRO A 64 -9.37 -11.17 -23.95
C PRO A 64 -10.41 -10.08 -23.63
N ASP A 65 -10.48 -9.63 -22.39
CA ASP A 65 -11.50 -8.71 -21.89
C ASP A 65 -10.98 -7.26 -21.68
N VAL A 66 -9.67 -7.08 -21.44
CA VAL A 66 -9.08 -5.76 -21.23
C VAL A 66 -7.57 -5.78 -21.48
N ASN A 67 -6.99 -4.66 -21.87
CA ASN A 67 -5.53 -4.52 -21.90
C ASN A 67 -4.99 -4.46 -20.45
N GLY A 68 -3.98 -5.27 -20.13
CA GLY A 68 -3.38 -5.31 -18.79
C GLY A 68 -2.86 -3.96 -18.30
N LEU A 69 -2.38 -3.09 -19.20
CA LEU A 69 -1.96 -1.73 -18.83
C LEU A 69 -3.12 -0.87 -18.35
N ASP A 70 -4.31 -1.05 -18.95
CA ASP A 70 -5.52 -0.32 -18.53
C ASP A 70 -6.02 -0.85 -17.17
N LEU A 71 -5.84 -2.15 -16.91
CA LEU A 71 -6.12 -2.74 -15.60
C LEU A 71 -5.19 -2.14 -14.53
N LEU A 72 -3.88 -2.00 -14.80
CA LEU A 72 -2.94 -1.34 -13.89
C LEU A 72 -3.36 0.12 -13.62
N ALA A 73 -3.76 0.87 -14.64
CA ALA A 73 -4.17 2.28 -14.50
C ALA A 73 -5.39 2.46 -13.57
N GLN A 74 -6.25 1.44 -13.46
CA GLN A 74 -7.42 1.44 -12.56
C GLN A 74 -7.05 1.23 -11.08
N THR A 75 -5.84 0.71 -10.78
CA THR A 75 -5.43 0.41 -9.39
C THR A 75 -4.99 1.66 -8.59
N GLY A 76 -4.80 2.81 -9.26
CA GLY A 76 -4.41 4.08 -8.63
C GLY A 76 -2.92 4.18 -8.30
N GLU A 77 -2.54 5.23 -7.55
CA GLU A 77 -1.13 5.56 -7.26
C GLU A 77 -0.41 4.56 -6.33
N ARG A 78 -1.15 3.69 -5.64
CA ARG A 78 -0.61 2.68 -4.71
C ARG A 78 -1.20 1.32 -5.03
N PRO A 79 -0.70 0.66 -6.09
CA PRO A 79 -1.21 -0.65 -6.48
C PRO A 79 -0.92 -1.69 -5.40
N HIS A 80 -1.92 -2.46 -5.04
CA HIS A 80 -1.81 -3.69 -4.25
C HIS A 80 -2.69 -4.74 -4.93
N PRO A 81 -2.13 -5.87 -5.33
CA PRO A 81 -0.71 -6.26 -5.32
C PRO A 81 0.15 -5.51 -6.33
N HIS A 82 1.48 -5.52 -6.11
CA HIS A 82 2.45 -4.98 -7.07
C HIS A 82 2.51 -5.84 -8.33
N VAL A 83 2.59 -5.16 -9.50
CA VAL A 83 2.43 -5.79 -10.81
C VAL A 83 3.78 -6.05 -11.49
N VAL A 84 3.94 -7.24 -12.04
CA VAL A 84 4.96 -7.62 -13.02
C VAL A 84 4.24 -8.01 -14.29
N PHE A 85 4.52 -7.33 -15.40
CA PHE A 85 3.94 -7.70 -16.68
C PHE A 85 4.67 -8.87 -17.32
N ILE A 86 3.91 -9.73 -17.97
CA ILE A 86 4.40 -10.77 -18.88
C ILE A 86 3.71 -10.58 -20.23
N THR A 87 4.42 -10.75 -21.36
CA THR A 87 3.82 -10.55 -22.68
C THR A 87 4.53 -11.35 -23.77
N GLY A 88 3.78 -11.79 -24.77
CA GLY A 88 4.33 -12.37 -26.01
C GLY A 88 4.92 -11.33 -26.95
N HIS A 89 4.50 -10.09 -26.85
CA HIS A 89 4.92 -8.98 -27.72
C HIS A 89 5.46 -7.83 -26.89
N GLY A 90 6.79 -7.83 -26.64
CA GLY A 90 7.45 -6.77 -25.88
C GLY A 90 8.03 -5.70 -26.80
N ASP A 91 7.32 -4.60 -27.04
CA ASP A 91 7.90 -3.41 -27.63
C ASP A 91 8.38 -2.42 -26.55
N ILE A 92 9.33 -1.57 -26.91
CA ILE A 92 9.90 -0.56 -25.98
C ILE A 92 8.82 0.42 -25.48
N PRO A 93 7.92 0.97 -26.32
CA PRO A 93 6.87 1.86 -25.85
C PRO A 93 5.96 1.23 -24.79
N THR A 94 5.57 -0.03 -24.95
CA THR A 94 4.70 -0.75 -24.00
C THR A 94 5.40 -0.97 -22.66
N SER A 95 6.66 -1.41 -22.67
CA SER A 95 7.44 -1.60 -21.44
C SER A 95 7.66 -0.28 -20.68
N VAL A 96 7.94 0.81 -21.38
CA VAL A 96 8.06 2.14 -20.76
C VAL A 96 6.74 2.61 -20.15
N ARG A 97 5.60 2.37 -20.81
CA ARG A 97 4.27 2.68 -20.24
C ARG A 97 3.99 1.87 -18.98
N ALA A 98 4.30 0.57 -18.98
CA ALA A 98 4.14 -0.31 -17.84
C ALA A 98 4.92 0.21 -16.62
N ILE A 99 6.21 0.47 -16.77
CA ILE A 99 7.08 0.95 -15.69
C ILE A 99 6.65 2.34 -15.19
N LYS A 100 6.30 3.28 -16.10
CA LYS A 100 5.76 4.59 -15.71
C LYS A 100 4.40 4.49 -15.01
N GLY A 101 3.62 3.46 -15.31
CA GLY A 101 2.35 3.14 -14.65
C GLY A 101 2.50 2.52 -13.26
N GLY A 102 3.75 2.26 -12.81
CA GLY A 102 4.03 1.72 -11.48
C GLY A 102 4.26 0.20 -11.43
N ALA A 103 4.40 -0.47 -12.59
CA ALA A 103 4.82 -1.86 -12.61
C ALA A 103 6.23 -2.03 -12.05
N VAL A 104 6.45 -3.16 -11.39
CA VAL A 104 7.77 -3.49 -10.81
C VAL A 104 8.74 -3.93 -11.87
N ASP A 105 8.26 -4.73 -12.83
CA ASP A 105 9.06 -5.23 -13.95
C ASP A 105 8.17 -5.56 -15.16
N PHE A 106 8.83 -5.84 -16.31
CA PHE A 106 8.18 -6.19 -17.55
C PHE A 106 9.00 -7.29 -18.23
N LEU A 107 8.42 -8.48 -18.37
CA LEU A 107 9.09 -9.69 -18.87
C LEU A 107 8.47 -10.15 -20.20
N THR A 108 9.32 -10.54 -21.16
CA THR A 108 8.87 -11.07 -22.44
C THR A 108 8.85 -12.59 -22.45
N LYS A 109 7.84 -13.17 -23.05
CA LYS A 109 7.75 -14.62 -23.30
C LYS A 109 8.70 -14.98 -24.50
N PRO A 110 9.51 -16.04 -24.45
CA PRO A 110 9.59 -17.02 -23.38
C PRO A 110 10.26 -16.49 -22.10
N LEU A 111 9.68 -16.80 -20.94
CA LEU A 111 10.16 -16.31 -19.66
C LEU A 111 11.50 -16.96 -19.28
N ASN A 112 12.46 -16.13 -18.87
CA ASN A 112 13.66 -16.60 -18.21
C ASN A 112 13.34 -16.84 -16.74
N GLU A 113 13.65 -18.01 -16.22
CA GLU A 113 13.33 -18.44 -14.86
C GLU A 113 13.94 -17.51 -13.79
N ALA A 114 15.25 -17.18 -13.92
CA ALA A 114 15.95 -16.35 -12.96
C ALA A 114 15.38 -14.92 -12.90
N ASP A 115 15.03 -14.35 -14.06
CA ASP A 115 14.43 -13.02 -14.16
C ASP A 115 13.02 -13.01 -13.56
N LEU A 116 12.22 -14.04 -13.83
CA LEU A 116 10.86 -14.20 -13.29
C LEU A 116 10.88 -14.28 -11.76
N ILE A 117 11.72 -15.16 -11.19
CA ILE A 117 11.82 -15.32 -9.74
C ILE A 117 12.30 -14.05 -9.06
N ARG A 118 13.30 -13.36 -9.65
CA ARG A 118 13.76 -12.06 -9.14
C ARG A 118 12.63 -11.03 -9.14
N ALA A 119 11.92 -10.86 -10.26
CA ALA A 119 10.84 -9.89 -10.38
C ALA A 119 9.69 -10.15 -9.38
N ILE A 120 9.33 -11.44 -9.17
CA ILE A 120 8.33 -11.84 -8.17
C ILE A 120 8.79 -11.44 -6.75
N HIS A 121 10.02 -11.76 -6.38
CA HIS A 121 10.54 -11.42 -5.06
C HIS A 121 10.60 -9.91 -4.84
N ASP A 122 11.02 -9.13 -5.84
CA ASP A 122 11.05 -7.68 -5.79
C ASP A 122 9.63 -7.10 -5.63
N ALA A 123 8.65 -7.65 -6.35
CA ALA A 123 7.26 -7.24 -6.23
C ALA A 123 6.68 -7.54 -4.83
N ILE A 124 6.89 -8.76 -4.30
CA ILE A 124 6.45 -9.15 -2.95
C ILE A 124 7.11 -8.26 -1.88
N ALA A 125 8.41 -7.95 -2.03
CA ALA A 125 9.12 -7.10 -1.08
C ALA A 125 8.57 -5.67 -1.08
N LYS A 126 8.31 -5.09 -2.25
CA LYS A 126 7.67 -3.76 -2.39
C LYS A 126 6.26 -3.75 -1.82
N ASP A 127 5.48 -4.78 -2.12
CA ASP A 127 4.11 -4.91 -1.64
C ASP A 127 4.04 -5.01 -0.11
N ARG A 128 4.96 -5.77 0.50
CA ARG A 128 5.11 -5.87 1.95
C ARG A 128 5.38 -4.53 2.62
N ILE A 129 6.20 -3.69 2.00
CA ILE A 129 6.48 -2.32 2.48
C ILE A 129 5.22 -1.47 2.37
N ALA A 130 4.58 -1.47 1.19
CA ALA A 130 3.36 -0.69 0.95
C ALA A 130 2.23 -1.07 1.91
N MET A 131 2.00 -2.36 2.15
CA MET A 131 1.01 -2.83 3.12
C MET A 131 1.29 -2.34 4.55
N ARG A 132 2.56 -2.34 4.99
CA ARG A 132 2.95 -1.81 6.31
C ARG A 132 2.66 -0.32 6.41
N GLU A 133 3.07 0.46 5.40
CA GLU A 133 2.80 1.91 5.36
C GLU A 133 1.30 2.21 5.41
N MET A 134 0.49 1.44 4.67
CA MET A 134 -0.97 1.58 4.70
C MET A 134 -1.55 1.24 6.07
N ALA A 135 -1.08 0.17 6.71
CA ALA A 135 -1.50 -0.22 8.05
C ALA A 135 -1.13 0.84 9.11
N ASP A 136 0.08 1.39 9.04
CA ASP A 136 0.55 2.45 9.93
C ASP A 136 -0.26 3.73 9.75
N LEU A 137 -0.51 4.14 8.50
CA LEU A 137 -1.35 5.29 8.20
C LEU A 137 -2.80 5.10 8.70
N ALA A 138 -3.37 3.92 8.50
CA ALA A 138 -4.70 3.58 9.01
C ALA A 138 -4.74 3.61 10.55
N ALA A 139 -3.68 3.15 11.22
CA ALA A 139 -3.56 3.24 12.68
C ALA A 139 -3.48 4.69 13.16
N LEU A 140 -2.70 5.54 12.48
CA LEU A 140 -2.63 6.97 12.78
C LEU A 140 -3.96 7.68 12.55
N ARG A 141 -4.68 7.39 11.48
CA ARG A 141 -6.02 7.93 11.21
C ARG A 141 -7.03 7.53 12.29
N ARG A 142 -7.00 6.28 12.77
CA ARG A 142 -7.82 5.84 13.91
C ARG A 142 -7.49 6.61 15.19
N ARG A 143 -6.21 6.85 15.50
CA ARG A 143 -5.81 7.67 16.66
C ARG A 143 -6.31 9.12 16.53
N LEU A 144 -6.15 9.72 15.36
CA LEU A 144 -6.66 11.06 15.08
C LEU A 144 -8.19 11.15 15.23
N SER A 145 -8.93 10.13 14.78
CA SER A 145 -10.39 10.10 14.91
C SER A 145 -10.87 10.02 16.37
N SER A 146 -10.01 9.53 17.29
CA SER A 146 -10.30 9.47 18.74
C SER A 146 -10.19 10.82 19.45
N LEU A 147 -9.64 11.84 18.81
CA LEU A 147 -9.54 13.20 19.37
C LEU A 147 -10.93 13.85 19.43
N THR A 148 -11.20 14.51 20.55
CA THR A 148 -12.38 15.36 20.69
C THR A 148 -12.32 16.59 19.77
N PRO A 149 -13.43 17.26 19.47
CA PRO A 149 -13.42 18.49 18.66
C PRO A 149 -12.40 19.50 19.17
N ARG A 150 -12.33 19.72 20.48
CA ARG A 150 -11.41 20.67 21.11
C ARG A 150 -9.93 20.25 20.98
N GLU A 151 -9.63 18.97 21.11
CA GLU A 151 -8.28 18.44 20.89
C GLU A 151 -7.87 18.59 19.42
N ARG A 152 -8.80 18.47 18.46
CA ARG A 152 -8.54 18.69 17.03
C ARG A 152 -8.26 20.16 16.71
N GLU A 153 -8.85 21.12 17.43
CA GLU A 153 -8.54 22.54 17.30
C GLU A 153 -7.15 22.88 17.87
N VAL A 154 -6.77 22.26 18.98
CA VAL A 154 -5.47 22.47 19.64
C VAL A 154 -4.32 21.84 18.87
N LEU A 155 -4.52 20.67 18.24
CA LEU A 155 -3.46 19.89 17.59
C LEU A 155 -2.68 20.70 16.53
N PRO A 156 -3.30 21.37 15.53
CA PRO A 156 -2.58 22.15 14.52
C PRO A 156 -1.71 23.25 15.13
N LEU A 157 -2.19 23.92 16.15
CA LEU A 157 -1.46 25.00 16.84
C LEU A 157 -0.21 24.48 17.56
N VAL A 158 -0.36 23.33 18.22
CA VAL A 158 0.73 22.66 18.95
C VAL A 158 1.83 22.17 18.01
N VAL A 159 1.46 21.51 16.90
CA VAL A 159 2.44 20.99 15.94
C VAL A 159 3.10 22.09 15.11
N SER A 160 2.48 23.29 15.06
CA SER A 160 3.09 24.50 14.49
C SER A 160 4.10 25.16 15.43
N GLY A 161 4.31 24.62 16.64
CA GLY A 161 5.30 25.10 17.59
C GLY A 161 4.83 26.24 18.50
N LEU A 162 3.52 26.56 18.54
CA LEU A 162 3.01 27.60 19.42
C LEU A 162 3.16 27.23 20.89
N LEU A 163 3.56 28.20 21.73
CA LEU A 163 3.61 28.07 23.18
C LEU A 163 2.20 27.99 23.76
N ASN A 164 2.04 27.40 24.96
CA ASN A 164 0.74 27.29 25.59
C ASN A 164 -0.01 28.61 25.71
N LYS A 165 0.72 29.71 26.02
CA LYS A 165 0.16 31.05 26.10
C LYS A 165 -0.42 31.53 24.75
N GLN A 166 0.26 31.25 23.66
CA GLN A 166 -0.19 31.62 22.31
C GLN A 166 -1.44 30.83 21.91
N VAL A 167 -1.41 29.46 22.13
CA VAL A 167 -2.57 28.62 21.89
C VAL A 167 -3.77 29.03 22.74
N ALA A 168 -3.54 29.41 24.00
CA ALA A 168 -4.57 29.89 24.90
C ALA A 168 -5.23 31.20 24.38
N GLY A 169 -4.41 32.13 23.89
CA GLY A 169 -4.90 33.36 23.28
C GLY A 169 -5.70 33.15 22.00
N GLU A 170 -5.21 32.28 21.11
CA GLU A 170 -5.92 31.92 19.84
C GLU A 170 -7.29 31.26 20.10
N LEU A 171 -7.38 30.41 21.12
CA LEU A 171 -8.58 29.61 21.38
C LEU A 171 -9.48 30.18 22.49
N GLY A 172 -9.10 31.28 23.14
CA GLY A 172 -9.88 31.91 24.22
C GLY A 172 -10.02 31.04 25.47
N ILE A 173 -8.97 30.29 25.84
CA ILE A 173 -8.97 29.39 27.02
C ILE A 173 -7.74 29.65 27.91
N SER A 174 -7.69 29.03 29.09
CA SER A 174 -6.53 29.14 29.97
C SER A 174 -5.34 28.28 29.49
N GLU A 175 -4.11 28.72 29.83
CA GLU A 175 -2.89 27.94 29.54
C GLU A 175 -2.93 26.55 30.20
N ILE A 176 -3.52 26.46 31.40
CA ILE A 176 -3.70 25.17 32.10
C ILE A 176 -4.59 24.25 31.28
N THR A 177 -5.66 24.76 30.67
CA THR A 177 -6.55 24.00 29.80
C THR A 177 -5.82 23.50 28.55
N VAL A 178 -4.97 24.35 27.94
CA VAL A 178 -4.11 23.96 26.81
C VAL A 178 -3.17 22.84 27.22
N GLN A 179 -2.52 22.94 28.38
CA GLN A 179 -1.61 21.91 28.88
C GLN A 179 -2.32 20.57 29.06
N ILE A 180 -3.56 20.56 29.58
CA ILE A 180 -4.39 19.35 29.72
C ILE A 180 -4.70 18.76 28.34
N HIS A 181 -5.11 19.60 27.35
CA HIS A 181 -5.38 19.10 26.00
C HIS A 181 -4.12 18.54 25.34
N ARG A 182 -2.96 19.19 25.47
CA ARG A 182 -1.68 18.68 24.95
C ARG A 182 -1.38 17.29 25.53
N GLY A 183 -1.49 17.10 26.84
CA GLY A 183 -1.27 15.80 27.48
C GLY A 183 -2.21 14.71 26.95
N ARG A 184 -3.50 15.05 26.76
CA ARG A 184 -4.48 14.13 26.19
C ARG A 184 -4.20 13.79 24.72
N ILE A 185 -3.83 14.80 23.91
CA ILE A 185 -3.44 14.61 22.52
C ILE A 185 -2.23 13.69 22.44
N MET A 186 -1.16 13.96 23.18
CA MET A 186 0.04 13.11 23.22
C MET A 186 -0.31 11.65 23.54
N LYS A 187 -1.14 11.43 24.57
CA LYS A 187 -1.59 10.09 24.98
C LYS A 187 -2.42 9.40 23.90
N LYS A 188 -3.43 10.08 23.31
CA LYS A 188 -4.32 9.50 22.30
C LYS A 188 -3.61 9.24 20.97
N MET A 189 -2.72 10.14 20.57
CA MET A 189 -1.89 9.94 19.38
C MET A 189 -0.78 8.90 19.61
N GLY A 190 -0.45 8.58 20.87
CA GLY A 190 0.64 7.67 21.23
C GLY A 190 2.00 8.27 20.97
N ALA A 191 2.13 9.60 21.04
CA ALA A 191 3.38 10.31 20.81
C ALA A 191 4.18 10.44 22.12
N GLY A 192 5.43 9.97 22.12
CA GLY A 192 6.34 10.07 23.26
C GLY A 192 7.05 11.43 23.35
N SER A 193 7.03 12.21 22.26
CA SER A 193 7.63 13.55 22.20
C SER A 193 6.85 14.46 21.25
N LEU A 194 7.04 15.80 21.41
CA LEU A 194 6.46 16.77 20.47
C LEU A 194 6.99 16.56 19.05
N ALA A 195 8.26 16.22 18.90
CA ALA A 195 8.85 15.94 17.58
C ALA A 195 8.19 14.73 16.89
N GLU A 196 7.81 13.71 17.66
CA GLU A 196 7.06 12.56 17.14
C GLU A 196 5.63 12.98 16.75
N LEU A 197 4.95 13.78 17.57
CA LEU A 197 3.63 14.30 17.24
C LEU A 197 3.65 15.15 15.95
N VAL A 198 4.69 15.95 15.74
CA VAL A 198 4.88 16.72 14.51
C VAL A 198 5.05 15.82 13.30
N ARG A 199 5.86 14.73 13.39
CA ARG A 199 5.99 13.76 12.30
C ARG A 199 4.66 13.06 11.99
N MET A 200 3.93 12.64 13.02
CA MET A 200 2.59 12.03 12.83
C MET A 200 1.61 13.00 12.16
N ALA A 201 1.63 14.28 12.55
CA ALA A 201 0.79 15.31 11.97
C ALA A 201 1.16 15.55 10.50
N ALA A 202 2.44 15.55 10.15
CA ALA A 202 2.91 15.67 8.76
C ALA A 202 2.44 14.48 7.91
N THR A 203 2.54 13.25 8.41
CA THR A 203 2.04 12.03 7.73
C THR A 203 0.51 12.07 7.51
N LEU A 204 -0.22 12.71 8.43
CA LEU A 204 -1.67 12.89 8.34
C LEU A 204 -2.08 14.14 7.55
N GLU A 205 -1.12 14.87 6.98
CA GLU A 205 -1.33 16.13 6.22
C GLU A 205 -2.11 17.19 7.02
N ILE A 206 -1.91 17.22 8.34
CA ILE A 206 -2.55 18.21 9.19
C ILE A 206 -1.94 19.59 8.88
N PRO A 207 -2.77 20.58 8.46
CA PRO A 207 -2.25 21.89 8.09
C PRO A 207 -1.60 22.58 9.28
N LEU A 208 -0.41 23.15 9.05
CA LEU A 208 0.25 23.98 10.05
C LEU A 208 -0.48 25.34 10.14
N SER A 209 -0.87 25.72 11.36
CA SER A 209 -1.43 27.04 11.61
C SER A 209 -0.31 28.10 11.56
N ARG A 210 -0.44 29.07 10.67
CA ARG A 210 0.41 30.29 10.74
C ARG A 210 -0.16 31.14 11.87
N GLY A 211 0.50 31.11 13.03
CA GLY A 211 0.16 32.05 14.11
C GLY A 211 0.13 33.48 13.57
N ARG A 212 -0.92 34.22 13.91
CA ARG A 212 -1.02 35.66 13.65
C ARG A 212 -0.06 36.44 14.53
#